data_217e1f0c1f3999ee09e3bae33e17471d
#
_entry.id   217e1f0c1f3999ee09e3bae33e17471d
#
_cell.length_a   1.000
_cell.length_b   1.000
_cell.length_c   1.000
_cell.angle_alpha   90.00
_cell.angle_beta   90.00
_cell.angle_gamma   90.00
#
_symmetry.space_group_name_H-M   'P 1'
#
loop_
_entity.id
_entity.type
_entity.pdbx_description
1 polymer ?
#
loop_
_entity_poly.entity_id
_entity_poly.type
_entity_poly.pdbx_seq_one_letter_code
_entity_poly.pdbx_strand_id
1 'polypeptide(L)'
;MAANPKKQLALDTNLLLDLAEERDWAQDFREEFQTRGYTLRIGPTVVVELEWLSSSGEEPQRTYAGRAAERVSTWRITPFELSALDQTVAERFADALLDHSLIPVDEFNDGLILAETSLAAIPLLVTSDKHLLDIDETALKLAFNDADLLPVSPVHPRRLLRALR
;
A
#
# COMPACT_ATOMS: atom_id res chain seq x y z
N MET A 1 -14.60 19.09 1.96
CA MET A 1 -13.64 19.11 3.08
C MET A 1 -12.42 18.25 2.77
N ALA A 2 -11.24 18.76 3.04
CA ALA A 2 -10.03 17.97 2.92
C ALA A 2 -10.09 16.79 3.92
N ALA A 3 -9.69 15.58 3.48
CA ALA A 3 -9.61 14.43 4.37
C ALA A 3 -8.59 14.71 5.48
N ASN A 4 -8.90 14.29 6.71
CA ASN A 4 -7.97 14.41 7.83
C ASN A 4 -6.74 13.53 7.56
N PRO A 5 -5.51 14.09 7.41
CA PRO A 5 -4.32 13.29 7.09
C PRO A 5 -4.05 12.18 8.09
N LYS A 6 -4.45 12.38 9.36
CA LYS A 6 -4.27 11.40 10.44
C LYS A 6 -5.22 10.21 10.34
N LYS A 7 -6.24 10.29 9.48
CA LYS A 7 -7.24 9.24 9.27
C LYS A 7 -7.21 8.71 7.85
N GLN A 8 -6.03 8.60 7.26
CA GLN A 8 -5.83 7.96 5.98
C GLN A 8 -4.94 6.73 6.13
N LEU A 9 -5.26 5.69 5.41
CA LEU A 9 -4.44 4.48 5.33
C LEU A 9 -4.20 4.16 3.85
N ALA A 10 -2.96 3.87 3.49
CA ALA A 10 -2.63 3.37 2.16
C ALA A 10 -2.70 1.85 2.16
N LEU A 11 -3.20 1.28 1.08
CA LEU A 11 -3.36 -0.16 0.91
C LEU A 11 -2.40 -0.67 -0.15
N ASP A 12 -1.77 -1.80 0.14
CA ASP A 12 -0.97 -2.55 -0.82
C ASP A 12 -1.88 -3.40 -1.73
N THR A 13 -1.36 -3.80 -2.87
CA THR A 13 -2.07 -4.63 -3.85
C THR A 13 -2.60 -5.92 -3.25
N ASN A 14 -1.79 -6.59 -2.43
CA ASN A 14 -2.18 -7.86 -1.80
C ASN A 14 -3.46 -7.75 -0.96
N LEU A 15 -3.63 -6.63 -0.26
CA LEU A 15 -4.84 -6.42 0.53
C LEU A 15 -6.09 -6.30 -0.35
N LEU A 16 -5.96 -5.69 -1.53
CA LEU A 16 -7.07 -5.62 -2.49
C LEU A 16 -7.44 -7.01 -3.02
N LEU A 17 -6.44 -7.85 -3.26
CA LEU A 17 -6.67 -9.24 -3.66
C LEU A 17 -7.36 -10.03 -2.53
N ASP A 18 -6.94 -9.81 -1.29
CA ASP A 18 -7.56 -10.43 -0.12
C ASP A 18 -9.03 -10.01 0.05
N LEU A 19 -9.33 -8.73 -0.20
CA LEU A 19 -10.71 -8.24 -0.23
C LEU A 19 -11.53 -8.90 -1.35
N ALA A 20 -10.95 -9.03 -2.54
CA ALA A 20 -11.62 -9.67 -3.68
C ALA A 20 -11.85 -11.17 -3.45
N GLU A 21 -10.94 -11.82 -2.73
CA GLU A 21 -11.06 -13.23 -2.30
C GLU A 21 -12.07 -13.40 -1.16
N GLU A 22 -12.60 -12.29 -0.62
CA GLU A 22 -13.58 -12.26 0.46
C GLU A 22 -13.06 -12.85 1.78
N ARG A 23 -11.77 -12.64 2.07
CA ARG A 23 -11.20 -13.04 3.36
C ARG A 23 -11.83 -12.23 4.50
N ASP A 24 -12.31 -12.90 5.51
CA ASP A 24 -13.06 -12.29 6.63
C ASP A 24 -12.27 -11.14 7.27
N TRP A 25 -11.00 -11.36 7.59
CA TRP A 25 -10.18 -10.35 8.25
C TRP A 25 -9.93 -9.12 7.38
N ALA A 26 -9.91 -9.26 6.05
CA ALA A 26 -9.78 -8.13 5.14
C ALA A 26 -11.06 -7.30 5.09
N GLN A 27 -12.21 -7.96 5.05
CA GLN A 27 -13.51 -7.29 5.11
C GLN A 27 -13.70 -6.59 6.45
N ASP A 28 -13.40 -7.27 7.55
CA ASP A 28 -13.50 -6.69 8.91
C ASP A 28 -12.61 -5.45 9.02
N PHE A 29 -11.39 -5.50 8.52
CA PHE A 29 -10.49 -4.35 8.50
C PHE A 29 -11.13 -3.17 7.76
N ARG A 30 -11.59 -3.39 6.54
CA ARG A 30 -12.19 -2.31 5.74
C ARG A 30 -13.39 -1.70 6.43
N GLU A 31 -14.32 -2.52 6.89
CA GLU A 31 -15.54 -2.05 7.54
C GLU A 31 -15.27 -1.29 8.84
N GLU A 32 -14.44 -1.83 9.71
CA GLU A 32 -14.10 -1.21 10.99
C GLU A 32 -13.43 0.14 10.81
N PHE A 33 -12.42 0.22 9.95
CA PHE A 33 -11.68 1.47 9.80
C PHE A 33 -12.50 2.52 9.07
N GLN A 34 -13.27 2.16 8.07
CA GLN A 34 -14.16 3.11 7.40
C GLN A 34 -15.26 3.61 8.34
N THR A 35 -15.84 2.75 9.17
CA THR A 35 -16.84 3.14 10.18
C THR A 35 -16.25 4.15 11.18
N ARG A 36 -14.97 4.06 11.47
CA ARG A 36 -14.25 4.99 12.36
C ARG A 36 -13.78 6.26 11.66
N GLY A 37 -14.14 6.46 10.40
CA GLY A 37 -13.84 7.67 9.64
C GLY A 37 -12.51 7.65 8.91
N TYR A 38 -11.85 6.50 8.79
CA TYR A 38 -10.63 6.38 7.98
C TYR A 38 -10.96 6.34 6.50
N THR A 39 -10.14 7.04 5.71
CA THR A 39 -10.15 6.97 4.26
C THR A 39 -9.09 6.00 3.79
N LEU A 40 -9.48 5.01 3.01
CA LEU A 40 -8.58 4.02 2.43
C LEU A 40 -8.14 4.50 1.05
N ARG A 41 -6.83 4.52 0.82
CA ARG A 41 -6.23 5.07 -0.39
C ARG A 41 -5.30 4.05 -1.07
N ILE A 42 -5.20 4.14 -2.39
CA ILE A 42 -4.22 3.37 -3.16
C ILE A 42 -3.41 4.31 -4.06
N GLY A 43 -2.11 4.04 -4.14
CA GLY A 43 -1.20 4.82 -4.96
C GLY A 43 -1.14 4.39 -6.42
N PRO A 44 -0.40 5.13 -7.25
CA PRO A 44 -0.30 4.85 -8.69
C PRO A 44 0.22 3.45 -9.01
N THR A 45 1.23 2.97 -8.29
CA THR A 45 1.80 1.64 -8.55
C THR A 45 0.80 0.53 -8.25
N VAL A 46 0.00 0.65 -7.19
CA VAL A 46 -1.05 -0.32 -6.86
C VAL A 46 -2.08 -0.38 -7.98
N VAL A 47 -2.50 0.76 -8.52
CA VAL A 47 -3.43 0.82 -9.64
C VAL A 47 -2.86 0.09 -10.87
N VAL A 48 -1.60 0.36 -11.21
CA VAL A 48 -0.92 -0.28 -12.34
C VAL A 48 -0.79 -1.79 -12.12
N GLU A 49 -0.43 -2.22 -10.91
CA GLU A 49 -0.33 -3.65 -10.60
C GLU A 49 -1.67 -4.37 -10.74
N LEU A 50 -2.76 -3.76 -10.25
CA LEU A 50 -4.10 -4.35 -10.43
C LEU A 50 -4.48 -4.51 -11.90
N GLU A 51 -4.23 -3.49 -12.71
CA GLU A 51 -4.49 -3.53 -14.14
C GLU A 51 -3.67 -4.63 -14.83
N TRP A 52 -2.39 -4.70 -14.50
CA TRP A 52 -1.50 -5.73 -15.07
C TRP A 52 -1.93 -7.13 -14.66
N LEU A 53 -2.20 -7.36 -13.38
CA LEU A 53 -2.64 -8.66 -12.87
C LEU A 53 -3.97 -9.09 -13.50
N SER A 54 -4.91 -8.16 -13.67
CA SER A 54 -6.23 -8.47 -14.24
C SER A 54 -6.17 -8.87 -15.72
N SER A 55 -5.17 -8.39 -16.46
CA SER A 55 -5.01 -8.67 -17.90
C SER A 55 -3.95 -9.74 -18.20
N SER A 56 -2.88 -9.79 -17.41
CA SER A 56 -1.67 -10.58 -17.73
C SER A 56 -1.22 -11.48 -16.58
N GLY A 57 -1.86 -11.42 -15.42
CA GLY A 57 -1.52 -12.26 -14.27
C GLY A 57 -1.93 -13.70 -14.44
N GLU A 58 -1.44 -14.55 -13.56
CA GLU A 58 -1.83 -15.95 -13.47
C GLU A 58 -3.05 -16.13 -12.58
N GLU A 59 -3.83 -17.20 -12.82
CA GLU A 59 -4.92 -17.55 -11.92
C GLU A 59 -4.38 -18.13 -10.61
N PRO A 60 -5.01 -17.88 -9.45
CA PRO A 60 -6.29 -17.15 -9.29
C PRO A 60 -6.16 -15.63 -9.17
N GLN A 61 -4.94 -15.08 -9.12
CA GLN A 61 -4.72 -13.64 -8.93
C GLN A 61 -5.38 -12.79 -10.03
N ARG A 62 -5.37 -13.26 -11.27
CA ARG A 62 -6.02 -12.53 -12.38
C ARG A 62 -7.50 -12.29 -12.10
N THR A 63 -8.22 -13.32 -11.66
CA THR A 63 -9.64 -13.22 -11.32
C THR A 63 -9.87 -12.25 -10.16
N TYR A 64 -9.07 -12.37 -9.10
CA TYR A 64 -9.20 -11.48 -7.94
C TYR A 64 -8.85 -10.03 -8.28
N ALA A 65 -7.80 -9.81 -9.07
CA ALA A 65 -7.42 -8.45 -9.51
C ALA A 65 -8.52 -7.80 -10.35
N GLY A 66 -9.12 -8.55 -11.28
CA GLY A 66 -10.26 -8.07 -12.07
C GLY A 66 -11.45 -7.69 -11.19
N ARG A 67 -11.76 -8.54 -10.22
CA ARG A 67 -12.84 -8.28 -9.25
C ARG A 67 -12.52 -7.05 -8.40
N ALA A 68 -11.30 -6.92 -7.91
CA ALA A 68 -10.87 -5.77 -7.13
C ALA A 68 -10.98 -4.48 -7.95
N ALA A 69 -10.50 -4.48 -9.19
CA ALA A 69 -10.58 -3.31 -10.07
C ALA A 69 -12.02 -2.84 -10.28
N GLU A 70 -12.97 -3.76 -10.39
CA GLU A 70 -14.39 -3.43 -10.51
C GLU A 70 -15.00 -2.90 -9.21
N ARG A 71 -14.48 -3.31 -8.06
CA ARG A 71 -15.09 -3.03 -6.74
C ARG A 71 -14.42 -1.92 -5.95
N VAL A 72 -13.27 -1.43 -6.37
CA VAL A 72 -12.52 -0.38 -5.64
C VAL A 72 -13.43 0.81 -5.30
N SER A 73 -14.19 1.30 -6.27
CA SER A 73 -15.12 2.40 -6.06
C SER A 73 -16.25 2.04 -5.07
N THR A 74 -16.84 0.86 -5.23
CA THR A 74 -17.90 0.36 -4.34
C THR A 74 -17.39 0.21 -2.91
N TRP A 75 -16.14 -0.21 -2.74
CA TRP A 75 -15.48 -0.29 -1.42
C TRP A 75 -15.10 1.07 -0.86
N ARG A 76 -15.31 2.16 -1.60
CA ARG A 76 -14.92 3.52 -1.23
C ARG A 76 -13.42 3.64 -0.97
N ILE A 77 -12.61 2.96 -1.76
CA ILE A 77 -11.15 3.08 -1.77
C ILE A 77 -10.80 4.10 -2.85
N THR A 78 -10.06 5.14 -2.47
CA THR A 78 -9.81 6.30 -3.33
C THR A 78 -8.37 6.29 -3.82
N PRO A 79 -8.11 6.21 -5.14
CA PRO A 79 -6.76 6.39 -5.66
C PRO A 79 -6.24 7.79 -5.39
N PHE A 80 -4.93 7.91 -5.20
CA PHE A 80 -4.24 9.20 -5.21
C PHE A 80 -3.23 9.24 -6.36
N GLU A 81 -2.92 10.45 -6.80
CA GLU A 81 -1.97 10.68 -7.88
C GLU A 81 -0.76 11.44 -7.37
N LEU A 82 0.36 11.30 -8.06
CA LEU A 82 1.59 12.01 -7.79
C LEU A 82 2.01 12.81 -9.02
N SER A 83 2.70 13.94 -8.78
CA SER A 83 3.34 14.71 -9.84
C SER A 83 4.47 13.90 -10.50
N ALA A 84 4.89 14.32 -11.69
CA ALA A 84 6.03 13.69 -12.36
C ALA A 84 7.31 13.78 -11.52
N LEU A 85 7.50 14.89 -10.80
CA LEU A 85 8.64 15.05 -9.90
C LEU A 85 8.58 14.04 -8.74
N ASP A 86 7.43 13.90 -8.10
CA ASP A 86 7.25 12.96 -7.00
C ASP A 86 7.45 11.52 -7.48
N GLN A 87 7.02 11.18 -8.69
CA GLN A 87 7.29 9.87 -9.27
C GLN A 87 8.78 9.60 -9.44
N THR A 88 9.55 10.59 -9.88
CA THR A 88 11.01 10.47 -9.96
C THR A 88 11.63 10.26 -8.58
N VAL A 89 11.14 10.97 -7.57
CA VAL A 89 11.58 10.77 -6.18
C VAL A 89 11.27 9.36 -5.70
N ALA A 90 10.08 8.85 -6.01
CA ALA A 90 9.68 7.48 -5.64
C ALA A 90 10.60 6.44 -6.28
N GLU A 91 10.94 6.59 -7.56
CA GLU A 91 11.85 5.69 -8.26
C GLU A 91 13.24 5.67 -7.62
N ARG A 92 13.78 6.83 -7.29
CA ARG A 92 15.08 6.94 -6.60
C ARG A 92 15.07 6.28 -5.24
N PHE A 93 14.02 6.45 -4.50
CA PHE A 93 13.87 5.80 -3.19
C PHE A 93 13.81 4.28 -3.33
N ALA A 94 13.05 3.77 -4.29
CA ALA A 94 12.97 2.33 -4.55
C ALA A 94 14.34 1.76 -4.94
N ASP A 95 15.10 2.47 -5.78
CA ASP A 95 16.49 2.09 -6.14
C ASP A 95 17.38 2.04 -4.89
N ALA A 96 17.26 3.01 -4.00
CA ALA A 96 18.04 3.05 -2.76
C ALA A 96 17.71 1.86 -1.85
N LEU A 97 16.44 1.46 -1.76
CA LEU A 97 16.06 0.28 -0.98
C LEU A 97 16.65 -1.01 -1.55
N LEU A 98 16.68 -1.13 -2.88
CA LEU A 98 17.34 -2.26 -3.56
C LEU A 98 18.85 -2.26 -3.29
N ASP A 99 19.50 -1.10 -3.42
CA ASP A 99 20.95 -0.94 -3.22
C ASP A 99 21.37 -1.30 -1.79
N HIS A 100 20.52 -1.02 -0.82
CA HIS A 100 20.76 -1.35 0.59
C HIS A 100 20.19 -2.71 0.99
N SER A 101 19.69 -3.49 0.03
CA SER A 101 19.13 -4.83 0.25
C SER A 101 17.97 -4.87 1.25
N LEU A 102 17.22 -3.78 1.37
CA LEU A 102 16.04 -3.72 2.25
C LEU A 102 14.81 -4.40 1.66
N ILE A 103 14.76 -4.49 0.32
CA ILE A 103 13.73 -5.23 -0.41
C ILE A 103 14.40 -6.21 -1.39
N PRO A 104 13.74 -7.32 -1.75
CA PRO A 104 14.25 -8.25 -2.77
C PRO A 104 14.44 -7.55 -4.12
N VAL A 105 15.40 -8.05 -4.91
CA VAL A 105 15.79 -7.45 -6.20
C VAL A 105 14.61 -7.38 -7.19
N ASP A 106 13.70 -8.33 -7.13
CA ASP A 106 12.52 -8.40 -8.00
C ASP A 106 11.29 -7.65 -7.42
N GLU A 107 11.46 -6.95 -6.30
CA GLU A 107 10.37 -6.25 -5.60
C GLU A 107 10.50 -4.72 -5.65
N PHE A 108 10.94 -4.20 -6.80
CA PHE A 108 11.06 -2.75 -7.02
C PHE A 108 9.74 -2.01 -6.75
N ASN A 109 8.61 -2.61 -7.14
CA ASN A 109 7.31 -2.00 -6.92
C ASN A 109 6.97 -1.81 -5.44
N ASP A 110 7.46 -2.67 -4.55
CA ASP A 110 7.28 -2.49 -3.10
C ASP A 110 7.94 -1.20 -2.63
N GLY A 111 9.13 -0.90 -3.16
CA GLY A 111 9.81 0.37 -2.90
C GLY A 111 9.04 1.58 -3.41
N LEU A 112 8.46 1.47 -4.61
CA LEU A 112 7.60 2.52 -5.17
C LEU A 112 6.38 2.77 -4.29
N ILE A 113 5.70 1.72 -3.87
CA ILE A 113 4.49 1.82 -3.03
C ILE A 113 4.81 2.50 -1.70
N LEU A 114 5.92 2.15 -1.06
CA LEU A 114 6.38 2.81 0.17
C LEU A 114 6.65 4.31 -0.05
N ALA A 115 7.37 4.66 -1.11
CA ALA A 115 7.68 6.05 -1.43
C ALA A 115 6.42 6.85 -1.77
N GLU A 116 5.53 6.30 -2.58
CA GLU A 116 4.27 6.94 -2.95
C GLU A 116 3.41 7.22 -1.72
N THR A 117 3.36 6.27 -0.79
CA THR A 117 2.65 6.42 0.48
C THR A 117 3.22 7.58 1.29
N SER A 118 4.56 7.66 1.39
CA SER A 118 5.24 8.78 2.05
C SER A 118 4.92 10.12 1.40
N LEU A 119 4.99 10.18 0.07
CA LEU A 119 4.73 11.41 -0.69
C LEU A 119 3.27 11.88 -0.58
N ALA A 120 2.35 10.96 -0.35
CA ALA A 120 0.96 11.27 -0.04
C ALA A 120 0.74 11.68 1.43
N ALA A 121 1.81 11.74 2.23
CA ALA A 121 1.78 12.05 3.66
C ALA A 121 0.92 11.07 4.48
N ILE A 122 0.92 9.81 4.09
CA ILE A 122 0.22 8.73 4.80
C ILE A 122 1.25 7.91 5.59
N PRO A 123 1.12 7.81 6.92
CA PRO A 123 2.16 7.18 7.74
C PRO A 123 2.14 5.65 7.77
N LEU A 124 1.04 5.02 7.35
CA LEU A 124 0.88 3.56 7.41
C LEU A 124 0.54 2.99 6.04
N LEU A 125 1.26 1.94 5.65
CA LEU A 125 0.93 1.11 4.50
C LEU A 125 0.39 -0.22 5.01
N VAL A 126 -0.88 -0.50 4.74
CA VAL A 126 -1.54 -1.72 5.18
C VAL A 126 -1.28 -2.81 4.14
N THR A 127 -0.64 -3.88 4.58
CA THR A 127 -0.20 -4.96 3.69
C THR A 127 -0.25 -6.31 4.38
N SER A 128 -0.46 -7.37 3.61
CA SER A 128 -0.27 -8.75 4.04
C SER A 128 1.02 -9.36 3.46
N ASP A 129 1.80 -8.58 2.72
CA ASP A 129 3.04 -9.04 2.11
C ASP A 129 4.15 -9.17 3.15
N LYS A 130 4.62 -10.40 3.32
CA LYS A 130 5.68 -10.72 4.27
C LYS A 130 6.98 -9.96 3.99
N HIS A 131 7.34 -9.74 2.73
CA HIS A 131 8.56 -9.00 2.38
C HIS A 131 8.54 -7.58 2.91
N LEU A 132 7.39 -6.91 2.84
CA LEU A 132 7.22 -5.57 3.41
C LEU A 132 7.20 -5.61 4.94
N LEU A 133 6.48 -6.57 5.52
CA LEU A 133 6.34 -6.67 6.97
C LEU A 133 7.64 -7.05 7.68
N ASP A 134 8.54 -7.77 7.01
CA ASP A 134 9.80 -8.25 7.58
C ASP A 134 10.97 -7.24 7.41
N ILE A 135 10.76 -6.10 6.75
CA ILE A 135 11.80 -5.07 6.64
C ILE A 135 12.18 -4.57 8.04
N ASP A 136 13.47 -4.46 8.32
CA ASP A 136 13.94 -3.89 9.58
C ASP A 136 13.42 -2.46 9.74
N GLU A 137 12.67 -2.22 10.80
CA GLU A 137 11.99 -0.95 11.06
C GLU A 137 13.00 0.22 11.17
N THR A 138 14.10 0.02 11.86
CA THR A 138 15.13 1.05 12.04
C THR A 138 15.81 1.38 10.71
N ALA A 139 16.17 0.36 9.93
CA ALA A 139 16.79 0.54 8.63
C ALA A 139 15.86 1.27 7.65
N LEU A 140 14.56 0.93 7.67
CA LEU A 140 13.58 1.60 6.81
C LEU A 140 13.41 3.07 7.20
N LYS A 141 13.34 3.39 8.50
CA LYS A 141 13.27 4.79 8.96
C LYS A 141 14.49 5.59 8.53
N LEU A 142 15.68 5.01 8.63
CA LEU A 142 16.91 5.65 8.18
C LEU A 142 16.88 5.92 6.67
N ALA A 143 16.39 4.98 5.89
CA ALA A 143 16.25 5.16 4.44
C ALA A 143 15.32 6.33 4.10
N PHE A 144 14.19 6.44 4.77
CA PHE A 144 13.28 7.59 4.59
C PHE A 144 13.95 8.90 4.98
N ASN A 145 14.63 8.94 6.12
CA ASN A 145 15.33 10.15 6.57
C ASN A 145 16.41 10.58 5.60
N ASP A 146 17.20 9.63 5.09
CA ASP A 146 18.27 9.91 4.13
C ASP A 146 17.73 10.46 2.80
N ALA A 147 16.51 10.08 2.44
CA ALA A 147 15.83 10.57 1.24
C ALA A 147 15.00 11.84 1.48
N ASP A 148 14.99 12.36 2.71
CA ASP A 148 14.16 13.50 3.13
C ASP A 148 12.68 13.24 2.90
N LEU A 149 12.24 12.02 3.18
CA LEU A 149 10.85 11.58 3.08
C LEU A 149 10.28 11.27 4.45
N LEU A 150 8.96 11.44 4.59
CA LEU A 150 8.25 11.07 5.81
C LEU A 150 8.27 9.55 5.99
N PRO A 151 8.57 9.05 7.20
CA PRO A 151 8.59 7.61 7.45
C PRO A 151 7.22 6.96 7.23
N VAL A 152 7.22 5.78 6.62
CA VAL A 152 6.04 4.93 6.45
C VAL A 152 6.32 3.59 7.13
N SER A 153 5.36 3.08 7.86
CA SER A 153 5.44 1.77 8.50
C SER A 153 4.49 0.79 7.83
N PRO A 154 5.01 -0.30 7.24
CA PRO A 154 4.15 -1.40 6.80
C PRO A 154 3.50 -2.07 8.01
N VAL A 155 2.22 -2.38 7.92
CA VAL A 155 1.48 -2.99 9.02
C VAL A 155 0.44 -3.99 8.49
N HIS A 156 0.33 -5.13 9.16
CA HIS A 156 -0.68 -6.12 8.81
C HIS A 156 -2.07 -5.69 9.31
N PRO A 157 -3.13 -5.85 8.51
CA PRO A 157 -4.48 -5.42 8.92
C PRO A 157 -4.97 -6.05 10.22
N ARG A 158 -4.60 -7.29 10.52
CA ARG A 158 -4.95 -7.94 11.79
C ARG A 158 -4.34 -7.24 13.00
N ARG A 159 -3.12 -6.70 12.85
CA ARG A 159 -2.48 -5.94 13.92
C ARG A 159 -3.23 -4.65 14.20
N LEU A 160 -3.67 -3.95 13.16
CA LEU A 160 -4.49 -2.75 13.31
C LEU A 160 -5.83 -3.06 13.97
N LEU A 161 -6.50 -4.14 13.57
CA LEU A 161 -7.76 -4.56 14.20
C LEU A 161 -7.57 -4.86 15.69
N ARG A 162 -6.48 -5.52 16.07
CA ARG A 162 -6.18 -5.79 17.47
C ARG A 162 -5.96 -4.52 18.29
N ALA A 163 -5.38 -3.49 17.67
CA ALA A 163 -5.14 -2.20 18.34
C ALA A 163 -6.43 -1.44 18.66
N LEU A 164 -7.54 -1.80 18.04
CA LEU A 164 -8.85 -1.19 18.29
C LEU A 164 -9.60 -1.82 19.48
N ARG A 165 -9.12 -2.94 20.01
CA ARG A 165 -9.78 -3.71 21.07
C ARG A 165 -9.30 -3.28 22.47
#